data_58b3cdccb1f4db6c22937594a66a5bb2
#
_entry.id   58b3cdccb1f4db6c22937594a66a5bb2
#
_cell.length_a   1.000
_cell.length_b   1.000
_cell.length_c   1.000
_cell.angle_alpha   90.00
_cell.angle_beta   90.00
_cell.angle_gamma   90.00
#
_symmetry.space_group_name_H-M   'P 1'
#
loop_
_entity.id
_entity.type
_entity.pdbx_description
1 polymer ?
#
loop_
_entity_poly.entity_id
_entity_poly.type
_entity_poly.pdbx_seq_one_letter_code
_entity_poly.pdbx_strand_id
1 'polypeptide(L)'
;TPNLSMTFRESTPSREQQERGISLALAEDIRWLRCDIKSLNLLGAVFAKEKAKAEGCEEALLYRKDTGLVTEGASSTFFLVKDGVIWTHPLDHLVLPVVTRAVVVEECAKKLSLTVIEKTFTPEFAQKADEAFETSTSLEVTPVIKIGGKKIGSGAPGEITKKIMESFQGLIKKE
;
A
#
# COMPACT_ATOMS: atom_id res chain seq x y z
N THR A 1 2.62 0.02 38.79
CA THR A 1 3.02 -1.23 38.14
C THR A 1 2.29 -1.30 36.79
N PRO A 2 2.96 -1.51 35.66
CA PRO A 2 2.29 -1.65 34.39
C PRO A 2 1.47 -2.96 34.36
N ASN A 3 0.31 -2.91 33.72
CA ASN A 3 -0.48 -4.10 33.43
C ASN A 3 -0.01 -4.68 32.07
N LEU A 4 0.29 -5.98 32.07
CA LEU A 4 0.63 -6.72 30.86
C LEU A 4 -0.56 -7.59 30.46
N SER A 5 -1.04 -7.43 29.23
CA SER A 5 -2.00 -8.34 28.60
C SER A 5 -1.38 -8.87 27.31
N MET A 6 -1.51 -10.16 27.05
CA MET A 6 -0.98 -10.82 25.87
C MET A 6 -2.06 -11.70 25.25
N THR A 7 -2.31 -11.49 23.97
CA THR A 7 -3.24 -12.30 23.17
C THR A 7 -2.55 -12.78 21.92
N PHE A 8 -2.81 -14.03 21.54
CA PHE A 8 -2.31 -14.62 20.29
C PHE A 8 -3.47 -14.78 19.31
N ARG A 9 -3.22 -14.40 18.06
CA ARG A 9 -4.13 -14.61 16.95
C ARG A 9 -3.34 -15.07 15.75
N GLU A 10 -3.71 -16.20 15.18
CA GLU A 10 -3.17 -16.62 13.90
C GLU A 10 -3.62 -15.64 12.80
N SER A 11 -2.69 -15.20 11.96
CA SER A 11 -2.95 -14.32 10.84
C SER A 11 -2.05 -14.70 9.68
N THR A 12 -2.67 -15.02 8.55
CA THR A 12 -1.99 -15.28 7.28
C THR A 12 -2.46 -14.27 6.22
N PRO A 13 -1.60 -13.85 5.29
CA PRO A 13 -2.02 -13.06 4.15
C PRO A 13 -3.15 -13.74 3.36
N SER A 14 -4.13 -12.97 2.91
CA SER A 14 -5.24 -13.51 2.12
C SER A 14 -4.77 -13.84 0.70
N ARG A 15 -4.61 -15.12 0.41
CA ARG A 15 -4.26 -15.59 -0.95
C ARG A 15 -5.31 -15.19 -1.97
N GLU A 16 -6.60 -15.25 -1.59
CA GLU A 16 -7.69 -14.78 -2.45
C GLU A 16 -7.50 -13.31 -2.85
N GLN A 17 -7.18 -12.42 -1.90
CA GLN A 17 -6.93 -11.00 -2.19
C GLN A 17 -5.70 -10.81 -3.08
N GLN A 18 -4.64 -11.59 -2.87
CA GLN A 18 -3.45 -11.55 -3.70
C GLN A 18 -3.72 -12.00 -5.13
N GLU A 19 -4.60 -12.99 -5.33
CA GLU A 19 -4.96 -13.51 -6.66
C GLU A 19 -5.92 -12.60 -7.42
N ARG A 20 -6.98 -12.10 -6.75
CA ARG A 20 -7.99 -11.27 -7.41
C ARG A 20 -7.67 -9.78 -7.41
N GLY A 21 -6.79 -9.33 -6.54
CA GLY A 21 -6.56 -7.92 -6.25
C GLY A 21 -7.62 -7.31 -5.35
N ILE A 22 -7.33 -6.12 -4.82
CA ILE A 22 -8.19 -5.36 -3.90
C ILE A 22 -8.64 -4.03 -4.52
N SER A 23 -9.69 -3.46 -3.95
CA SER A 23 -10.20 -2.13 -4.29
C SER A 23 -9.88 -1.14 -3.19
N LEU A 24 -9.50 0.07 -3.55
CA LEU A 24 -9.23 1.17 -2.62
C LEU A 24 -10.29 2.27 -2.74
N ALA A 25 -10.81 2.73 -1.61
CA ALA A 25 -11.55 3.98 -1.53
C ALA A 25 -10.56 5.16 -1.49
N LEU A 26 -10.94 6.31 -2.02
CA LEU A 26 -10.18 7.54 -1.79
C LEU A 26 -10.63 8.19 -0.49
N ALA A 27 -9.70 8.48 0.41
CA ALA A 27 -10.00 9.13 1.68
C ALA A 27 -9.03 10.28 1.97
N GLU A 28 -9.56 11.35 2.57
CA GLU A 28 -8.73 12.44 3.07
C GLU A 28 -7.81 11.92 4.18
N ASP A 29 -6.52 12.22 4.08
CA ASP A 29 -5.55 11.89 5.12
C ASP A 29 -5.64 12.88 6.27
N ILE A 30 -6.45 12.57 7.26
CA ILE A 30 -6.61 13.34 8.50
C ILE A 30 -5.70 12.88 9.63
N ARG A 31 -4.73 12.00 9.34
CA ARG A 31 -3.74 11.58 10.33
C ARG A 31 -2.86 12.76 10.73
N TRP A 32 -2.17 12.65 11.85
CA TRP A 32 -1.22 13.67 12.30
C TRP A 32 -0.03 13.85 11.33
N LEU A 33 0.82 14.87 11.58
CA LEU A 33 1.92 15.21 10.67
C LEU A 33 3.24 14.50 11.00
N ARG A 34 3.21 13.40 11.75
CA ARG A 34 4.38 12.58 12.10
C ARG A 34 4.08 11.10 11.89
N CYS A 35 3.60 10.79 10.67
CA CYS A 35 3.31 9.41 10.25
C CYS A 35 4.56 8.53 10.17
N ASP A 36 5.75 9.15 10.10
CA ASP A 36 7.06 8.50 10.23
C ASP A 36 7.25 7.80 11.59
N ILE A 37 6.49 8.17 12.61
CA ILE A 37 6.50 7.55 13.94
C ILE A 37 5.40 6.49 14.02
N LYS A 38 5.78 5.23 14.25
CA LYS A 38 4.81 4.12 14.47
C LYS A 38 4.19 4.24 15.86
N SER A 39 3.16 5.07 15.96
CA SER A 39 2.44 5.38 17.21
C SER A 39 1.09 4.68 17.28
N LEU A 40 0.42 4.78 18.43
CA LEU A 40 -0.98 4.35 18.63
C LEU A 40 -2.01 5.41 18.23
N ASN A 41 -1.59 6.52 17.62
CA ASN A 41 -2.49 7.57 17.12
C ASN A 41 -3.14 7.15 15.79
N LEU A 42 -4.05 6.18 15.86
CA LEU A 42 -4.58 5.45 14.71
C LEU A 42 -5.98 5.90 14.27
N LEU A 43 -6.64 6.85 14.97
CA LEU A 43 -8.03 7.21 14.68
C LEU A 43 -8.24 7.69 13.24
N GLY A 44 -7.32 8.47 12.68
CA GLY A 44 -7.40 8.91 11.29
C GLY A 44 -7.40 7.74 10.30
N ALA A 45 -6.54 6.74 10.54
CA ALA A 45 -6.50 5.52 9.73
C ALA A 45 -7.77 4.67 9.92
N VAL A 46 -8.29 4.57 11.15
CA VAL A 46 -9.53 3.84 11.44
C VAL A 46 -10.71 4.44 10.69
N PHE A 47 -10.89 5.77 10.73
CA PHE A 47 -11.97 6.44 9.97
C PHE A 47 -11.84 6.22 8.46
N ALA A 48 -10.63 6.26 7.92
CA ALA A 48 -10.40 5.98 6.50
C ALA A 48 -10.78 4.53 6.13
N LYS A 49 -10.45 3.55 6.98
CA LYS A 49 -10.84 2.16 6.79
C LYS A 49 -12.35 1.94 6.89
N GLU A 50 -13.01 2.55 7.84
CA GLU A 50 -14.46 2.47 7.95
C GLU A 50 -15.16 3.07 6.72
N LYS A 51 -14.65 4.19 6.20
CA LYS A 51 -15.10 4.76 4.93
C LYS A 51 -14.90 3.76 3.78
N ALA A 52 -13.72 3.17 3.65
CA ALA A 52 -13.44 2.18 2.61
C ALA A 52 -14.41 0.99 2.67
N LYS A 53 -14.63 0.47 3.87
CA LYS A 53 -15.58 -0.63 4.12
C LYS A 53 -17.02 -0.24 3.73
N ALA A 54 -17.46 0.98 4.05
CA ALA A 54 -18.78 1.49 3.67
C ALA A 54 -18.94 1.62 2.14
N GLU A 55 -17.84 1.84 1.41
CA GLU A 55 -17.80 1.88 -0.06
C GLU A 55 -17.57 0.50 -0.71
N GLY A 56 -17.51 -0.59 0.08
CA GLY A 56 -17.24 -1.95 -0.40
C GLY A 56 -15.81 -2.17 -0.86
N CYS A 57 -14.87 -1.41 -0.31
CA CYS A 57 -13.42 -1.51 -0.57
C CYS A 57 -12.69 -2.16 0.60
N GLU A 58 -11.57 -2.81 0.31
CA GLU A 58 -10.76 -3.50 1.31
C GLU A 58 -9.82 -2.56 2.07
N GLU A 59 -9.37 -1.47 1.44
CA GLU A 59 -8.45 -0.50 2.02
C GLU A 59 -8.76 0.92 1.51
N ALA A 60 -8.13 1.94 2.08
CA ALA A 60 -8.25 3.33 1.64
C ALA A 60 -6.89 3.85 1.16
N LEU A 61 -6.88 4.49 -0.02
CA LEU A 61 -5.78 5.31 -0.48
C LEU A 61 -5.94 6.72 0.08
N LEU A 62 -4.97 7.17 0.85
CA LEU A 62 -4.99 8.44 1.56
C LEU A 62 -4.36 9.56 0.72
N TYR A 63 -4.96 10.75 0.77
CA TYR A 63 -4.40 11.96 0.16
C TYR A 63 -4.59 13.17 1.07
N ARG A 64 -3.62 14.07 1.09
CA ARG A 64 -3.74 15.35 1.81
C ARG A 64 -4.60 16.32 1.01
N LYS A 65 -5.60 16.91 1.65
CA LYS A 65 -6.54 17.81 0.99
C LYS A 65 -5.92 19.14 0.59
N ASP A 66 -4.99 19.63 1.38
CA ASP A 66 -4.29 20.91 1.17
C ASP A 66 -3.33 20.87 -0.02
N THR A 67 -2.67 19.73 -0.25
CA THR A 67 -1.72 19.54 -1.36
C THR A 67 -2.31 18.78 -2.54
N GLY A 68 -3.39 18.03 -2.34
CA GLY A 68 -3.95 17.10 -3.31
C GLY A 68 -3.10 15.86 -3.54
N LEU A 69 -2.07 15.61 -2.72
CA LEU A 69 -1.10 14.54 -2.95
C LEU A 69 -1.42 13.28 -2.16
N VAL A 70 -1.26 12.13 -2.82
CA VAL A 70 -1.35 10.81 -2.18
C VAL A 70 -0.20 10.65 -1.19
N THR A 71 -0.48 10.07 -0.04
CA THR A 71 0.52 9.67 0.96
C THR A 71 0.75 8.16 0.90
N GLU A 72 -0.13 7.37 1.48
CA GLU A 72 -0.03 5.90 1.53
C GLU A 72 -1.42 5.27 1.74
N GLY A 73 -1.53 3.97 1.94
CA GLY A 73 -2.75 3.34 2.41
C GLY A 73 -3.01 3.63 3.89
N ALA A 74 -4.22 3.38 4.39
CA ALA A 74 -4.55 3.61 5.80
C ALA A 74 -3.72 2.72 6.75
N SER A 75 -3.24 1.57 6.27
CA SER A 75 -2.34 0.66 7.03
C SER A 75 -1.29 -0.02 6.16
N SER A 76 -0.98 0.54 5.01
CA SER A 76 -0.11 -0.06 3.98
C SER A 76 0.68 1.03 3.24
N THR A 77 1.78 0.65 2.60
CA THR A 77 2.45 1.52 1.62
C THR A 77 1.86 1.28 0.24
N PHE A 78 1.58 2.35 -0.47
CA PHE A 78 1.03 2.32 -1.82
C PHE A 78 2.12 2.48 -2.89
N PHE A 79 2.01 1.69 -3.93
CA PHE A 79 2.84 1.73 -5.14
C PHE A 79 1.95 1.73 -6.38
N LEU A 80 2.40 2.39 -7.43
CA LEU A 80 1.81 2.25 -8.76
C LEU A 80 2.89 1.98 -9.81
N VAL A 81 2.49 1.42 -10.94
CA VAL A 81 3.34 1.23 -12.11
C VAL A 81 2.80 2.09 -13.24
N LYS A 82 3.66 2.90 -13.83
CA LYS A 82 3.34 3.71 -15.00
C LYS A 82 4.48 3.62 -16.00
N ASP A 83 4.17 3.25 -17.25
CA ASP A 83 5.13 3.09 -18.34
C ASP A 83 6.34 2.21 -17.93
N GLY A 84 6.07 1.11 -17.21
CA GLY A 84 7.09 0.17 -16.73
C GLY A 84 7.91 0.61 -15.52
N VAL A 85 7.64 1.80 -14.98
CA VAL A 85 8.33 2.38 -13.81
C VAL A 85 7.45 2.29 -12.57
N ILE A 86 8.01 1.87 -11.46
CA ILE A 86 7.33 1.83 -10.15
C ILE A 86 7.44 3.21 -9.50
N TRP A 87 6.33 3.72 -8.99
CA TRP A 87 6.25 4.98 -8.24
C TRP A 87 5.73 4.74 -6.84
N THR A 88 6.30 5.45 -5.87
CA THR A 88 5.79 5.48 -4.49
C THR A 88 6.09 6.84 -3.86
N HIS A 89 5.39 7.19 -2.80
CA HIS A 89 5.66 8.42 -2.04
C HIS A 89 7.07 8.38 -1.45
N PRO A 90 7.86 9.47 -1.49
CA PRO A 90 9.17 9.53 -0.86
C PRO A 90 9.06 9.36 0.66
N LEU A 91 10.12 8.85 1.30
CA LEU A 91 10.15 8.76 2.76
C LEU A 91 10.27 10.17 3.37
N ASP A 92 9.18 10.61 3.97
CA ASP A 92 9.09 11.85 4.71
C ASP A 92 8.23 11.67 5.98
N HIS A 93 7.83 12.78 6.61
CA HIS A 93 7.03 12.75 7.84
C HIS A 93 5.55 12.34 7.64
N LEU A 94 5.10 12.15 6.40
CA LEU A 94 3.70 11.81 6.06
C LEU A 94 3.49 10.31 5.81
N VAL A 95 4.56 9.51 5.72
CA VAL A 95 4.48 8.08 5.47
C VAL A 95 5.34 7.29 6.47
N LEU A 96 4.93 6.05 6.74
CA LEU A 96 5.68 5.18 7.64
C LEU A 96 6.78 4.43 6.87
N PRO A 97 8.07 4.50 7.30
CA PRO A 97 9.17 3.73 6.69
C PRO A 97 9.10 2.24 7.12
N VAL A 98 8.20 1.47 6.47
CA VAL A 98 7.99 0.07 6.80
C VAL A 98 8.97 -0.87 6.10
N VAL A 99 9.30 -1.99 6.76
CA VAL A 99 10.26 -3.00 6.26
C VAL A 99 9.82 -3.57 4.91
N THR A 100 8.55 -3.90 4.75
CA THR A 100 8.02 -4.47 3.49
C THR A 100 8.28 -3.54 2.29
N ARG A 101 8.11 -2.21 2.49
CA ARG A 101 8.45 -1.20 1.46
C ARG A 101 9.94 -1.25 1.12
N ALA A 102 10.81 -1.26 2.12
CA ALA A 102 12.25 -1.33 1.91
C ALA A 102 12.63 -2.59 1.11
N VAL A 103 12.13 -3.76 1.49
CA VAL A 103 12.37 -5.02 0.76
C VAL A 103 11.90 -4.94 -0.70
N VAL A 104 10.73 -4.36 -0.96
CA VAL A 104 10.26 -4.18 -2.34
C VAL A 104 11.19 -3.29 -3.15
N VAL A 105 11.60 -2.14 -2.59
CA VAL A 105 12.45 -1.15 -3.30
C VAL A 105 13.89 -1.66 -3.45
N GLU A 106 14.47 -2.17 -2.35
CA GLU A 106 15.89 -2.43 -2.26
C GLU A 106 16.30 -3.83 -2.75
N GLU A 107 15.38 -4.80 -2.64
CA GLU A 107 15.66 -6.20 -3.00
C GLU A 107 14.88 -6.62 -4.25
N CYS A 108 13.53 -6.57 -4.20
CA CYS A 108 12.70 -7.11 -5.27
C CYS A 108 12.86 -6.33 -6.58
N ALA A 109 12.74 -5.00 -6.54
CA ALA A 109 12.83 -4.17 -7.74
C ALA A 109 14.24 -4.21 -8.34
N LYS A 110 15.31 -4.16 -7.52
CA LYS A 110 16.69 -4.28 -7.98
C LYS A 110 16.96 -5.63 -8.65
N LYS A 111 16.54 -6.74 -8.02
CA LYS A 111 16.68 -8.08 -8.57
C LYS A 111 15.99 -8.25 -9.92
N LEU A 112 14.86 -7.56 -10.11
CA LEU A 112 14.09 -7.58 -11.35
C LEU A 112 14.52 -6.50 -12.36
N SER A 113 15.55 -5.70 -12.03
CA SER A 113 16.02 -4.56 -12.84
C SER A 113 14.90 -3.55 -13.13
N LEU A 114 13.98 -3.34 -12.18
CA LEU A 114 12.89 -2.38 -12.28
C LEU A 114 13.30 -1.04 -11.69
N THR A 115 12.98 0.04 -12.40
CA THR A 115 13.20 1.40 -11.90
C THR A 115 12.12 1.77 -10.89
N VAL A 116 12.53 2.33 -9.75
CA VAL A 116 11.64 2.90 -8.73
C VAL A 116 11.87 4.39 -8.63
N ILE A 117 10.80 5.17 -8.68
CA ILE A 117 10.79 6.63 -8.48
C ILE A 117 10.05 6.96 -7.19
N GLU A 118 10.76 7.55 -6.25
CA GLU A 118 10.20 8.09 -5.02
C GLU A 118 9.80 9.54 -5.25
N LYS A 119 8.54 9.77 -5.64
CA LYS A 119 7.99 11.09 -5.95
C LYS A 119 6.50 11.14 -5.61
N THR A 120 6.05 12.30 -5.13
CA THR A 120 4.64 12.56 -4.86
C THR A 120 3.80 12.58 -6.15
N PHE A 121 2.54 12.19 -6.05
CA PHE A 121 1.57 12.17 -7.15
C PHE A 121 0.14 12.37 -6.62
N THR A 122 -0.77 12.72 -7.52
CA THR A 122 -2.19 12.94 -7.18
C THR A 122 -3.00 11.65 -7.28
N PRO A 123 -4.21 11.59 -6.68
CA PRO A 123 -5.15 10.49 -6.90
C PRO A 123 -5.48 10.23 -8.37
N GLU A 124 -5.60 11.30 -9.19
CA GLU A 124 -5.90 11.18 -10.61
C GLU A 124 -4.75 10.54 -11.38
N PHE A 125 -3.49 10.80 -10.97
CA PHE A 125 -2.33 10.13 -11.54
C PHE A 125 -2.33 8.65 -11.17
N ALA A 126 -2.60 8.33 -9.91
CA ALA A 126 -2.71 6.94 -9.43
C ALA A 126 -3.84 6.17 -10.17
N GLN A 127 -4.99 6.81 -10.41
CA GLN A 127 -6.10 6.21 -11.15
C GLN A 127 -5.80 5.96 -12.64
N LYS A 128 -4.75 6.58 -13.20
CA LYS A 128 -4.29 6.37 -14.59
C LYS A 128 -3.08 5.45 -14.68
N ALA A 129 -2.71 4.79 -13.59
CA ALA A 129 -1.63 3.82 -13.54
C ALA A 129 -1.95 2.59 -14.41
N ASP A 130 -0.91 1.94 -14.90
CA ASP A 130 -1.03 0.68 -15.65
C ASP A 130 -1.26 -0.49 -14.69
N GLU A 131 -0.61 -0.45 -13.51
CA GLU A 131 -0.77 -1.38 -12.39
C GLU A 131 -0.67 -0.61 -11.06
N ALA A 132 -1.18 -1.20 -9.98
CA ALA A 132 -0.93 -0.71 -8.63
C ALA A 132 -0.91 -1.88 -7.65
N PHE A 133 -0.24 -1.67 -6.51
CA PHE A 133 -0.21 -2.63 -5.42
C PHE A 133 0.05 -1.94 -4.07
N GLU A 134 -0.30 -2.62 -3.01
CA GLU A 134 -0.01 -2.21 -1.64
C GLU A 134 0.86 -3.22 -0.92
N THR A 135 1.59 -2.74 0.09
CA THR A 135 2.46 -3.58 0.90
C THR A 135 2.29 -3.31 2.39
N SER A 136 2.25 -4.36 3.17
CA SER A 136 2.32 -4.32 4.63
C SER A 136 2.73 -5.69 5.17
N THR A 137 2.96 -5.80 6.48
CA THR A 137 3.25 -7.10 7.12
C THR A 137 2.13 -8.11 6.90
N SER A 138 0.86 -7.68 6.96
CA SER A 138 -0.31 -8.55 6.82
C SER A 138 -0.77 -8.78 5.39
N LEU A 139 -0.47 -7.85 4.47
CA LEU A 139 -0.83 -7.96 3.06
C LEU A 139 0.30 -8.57 2.22
N GLU A 140 1.54 -8.58 2.73
CA GLU A 140 2.74 -8.80 1.91
C GLU A 140 2.74 -7.82 0.73
N VAL A 141 2.71 -8.32 -0.49
CA VAL A 141 2.46 -7.55 -1.70
C VAL A 141 1.09 -7.95 -2.23
N THR A 142 0.15 -7.02 -2.30
CA THR A 142 -1.22 -7.28 -2.75
C THR A 142 -1.59 -6.33 -3.89
N PRO A 143 -2.03 -6.86 -5.04
CA PRO A 143 -2.42 -6.04 -6.20
C PRO A 143 -3.62 -5.15 -5.90
N VAL A 144 -3.61 -3.94 -6.46
CA VAL A 144 -4.75 -3.01 -6.44
C VAL A 144 -5.32 -2.91 -7.85
N ILE A 145 -6.61 -3.25 -7.99
CA ILE A 145 -7.29 -3.30 -9.29
C ILE A 145 -8.29 -2.16 -9.50
N LYS A 146 -8.58 -1.39 -8.45
CA LYS A 146 -9.56 -0.30 -8.48
C LYS A 146 -9.23 0.76 -7.43
N ILE A 147 -9.34 2.04 -7.77
CA ILE A 147 -9.15 3.18 -6.87
C ILE A 147 -10.28 4.19 -7.06
N GLY A 148 -11.03 4.48 -6.00
CA GLY A 148 -12.13 5.45 -6.04
C GLY A 148 -13.14 5.15 -7.14
N GLY A 149 -13.51 3.88 -7.30
CA GLY A 149 -14.47 3.42 -8.31
C GLY A 149 -13.88 3.20 -9.71
N LYS A 150 -12.67 3.68 -10.02
CA LYS A 150 -12.03 3.52 -11.34
C LYS A 150 -11.13 2.30 -11.38
N LYS A 151 -11.22 1.50 -12.43
CA LYS A 151 -10.33 0.38 -12.70
C LYS A 151 -8.90 0.87 -12.96
N ILE A 152 -7.91 0.14 -12.45
CA ILE A 152 -6.50 0.33 -12.74
C ILE A 152 -6.10 -0.64 -13.86
N GLY A 153 -5.48 -0.12 -14.90
CA GLY A 153 -5.09 -0.91 -16.07
C GLY A 153 -6.26 -1.74 -16.62
N SER A 154 -6.08 -3.04 -16.70
CA SER A 154 -7.12 -3.98 -17.14
C SER A 154 -8.20 -4.26 -16.07
N GLY A 155 -7.99 -3.86 -14.82
CA GLY A 155 -8.81 -4.23 -13.67
C GLY A 155 -8.50 -5.64 -13.14
N ALA A 156 -7.28 -6.13 -13.41
CA ALA A 156 -6.74 -7.38 -12.91
C ALA A 156 -5.26 -7.17 -12.48
N PRO A 157 -4.69 -8.05 -11.64
CA PRO A 157 -3.29 -7.97 -11.24
C PRO A 157 -2.34 -7.94 -12.45
N GLY A 158 -1.48 -6.91 -12.51
CA GLY A 158 -0.55 -6.72 -13.61
C GLY A 158 0.73 -7.55 -13.49
N GLU A 159 1.48 -7.64 -14.59
CA GLU A 159 2.65 -8.51 -14.70
C GLU A 159 3.84 -8.06 -13.83
N ILE A 160 4.07 -6.75 -13.72
CA ILE A 160 5.14 -6.23 -12.85
C ILE A 160 4.79 -6.50 -11.40
N THR A 161 3.55 -6.27 -11.00
CA THR A 161 3.05 -6.57 -9.65
C THR A 161 3.23 -8.05 -9.31
N LYS A 162 2.88 -8.97 -10.21
CA LYS A 162 3.07 -10.42 -10.02
C LYS A 162 4.54 -10.78 -9.82
N LYS A 163 5.44 -10.23 -10.65
CA LYS A 163 6.90 -10.44 -10.50
C LYS A 163 7.42 -9.95 -9.16
N ILE A 164 6.96 -8.79 -8.68
CA ILE A 164 7.30 -8.29 -7.33
C ILE A 164 6.79 -9.24 -6.26
N MET A 165 5.53 -9.72 -6.35
CA MET A 165 4.95 -10.69 -5.42
C MET A 165 5.79 -11.99 -5.36
N GLU A 166 6.13 -12.57 -6.51
CA GLU A 166 6.94 -13.79 -6.60
C GLU A 166 8.34 -13.57 -6.01
N SER A 167 8.97 -12.44 -6.33
CA SER A 167 10.29 -12.09 -5.81
C SER A 167 10.25 -11.96 -4.28
N PHE A 168 9.23 -11.26 -3.74
CA PHE A 168 9.02 -11.09 -2.31
C PHE A 168 8.80 -12.43 -1.60
N GLN A 169 7.91 -13.28 -2.12
CA GLN A 169 7.65 -14.62 -1.57
C GLN A 169 8.87 -15.51 -1.61
N GLY A 170 9.71 -15.38 -2.65
CA GLY A 170 10.98 -16.11 -2.75
C GLY A 170 12.02 -15.71 -1.69
N LEU A 171 11.91 -14.50 -1.11
CA LEU A 171 12.77 -14.05 0.01
C LEU A 171 12.29 -14.64 1.34
N ILE A 172 10.98 -14.68 1.59
CA ILE A 172 10.39 -15.21 2.84
C ILE A 172 10.62 -16.75 2.96
N LYS A 173 10.55 -17.49 1.85
CA LYS A 173 10.66 -18.95 1.86
C LYS A 173 12.10 -19.49 1.99
N LYS A 174 13.10 -18.61 2.06
CA LYS A 174 14.52 -19.01 2.21
C LYS A 174 14.96 -19.16 3.66
N GLU A 175 14.07 -18.91 4.62
CA GLU A 175 14.24 -19.20 6.04
C GLU A 175 13.54 -20.52 6.41
#